data_83bc28eb95552b1a7d6983525f91664f
#
_entry.id   83bc28eb95552b1a7d6983525f91664f
#
_cell.length_a   1.000
_cell.length_b   1.000
_cell.length_c   1.000
_cell.angle_alpha   90.00
_cell.angle_beta   90.00
_cell.angle_gamma   90.00
#
_symmetry.space_group_name_H-M   'P 1'
#
loop_
_entity.id
_entity.type
_entity.pdbx_description
1 polymer ?
#
loop_
_entity_poly.entity_id
_entity_poly.type
_entity_poly.pdbx_seq_one_letter_code
_entity_poly.pdbx_strand_id
1 'polypeptide(L)'
;VETVDFSAFDGKGLFLITGTTGAGKTTIFDAICFALFGETSGSSRNGEMLRSNFAKPLTRTYVELDFEHRGKKYRIIRTTSNEVAKKRGTGSKIEGASAELTGDDITTPLTKTGEVNNKISEIIGLKCDEYRQIAMLAQGEFKKFIESGSEKRSEIFFIFFHTDIYKEFQDKLKTESAEKLEEKKKVCELIKSKTVAAEIPDDDSFAEISEKISLYTDRTDLTVIDIEQFLLHLSVLSDMQKKDNAEIEKKGKELEK
;
A
#
# COMPACT_ATOMS: atom_id res chain seq x y z
N VAL A 1 -10.73 -32.66 -24.85
CA VAL A 1 -11.13 -31.61 -23.87
C VAL A 1 -11.58 -32.35 -22.63
N GLU A 2 -10.99 -31.99 -21.50
CA GLU A 2 -11.36 -32.51 -20.18
C GLU A 2 -12.17 -31.43 -19.47
N THR A 3 -13.23 -31.83 -18.78
CA THR A 3 -14.06 -30.95 -17.97
C THR A 3 -13.98 -31.40 -16.51
N VAL A 4 -13.68 -30.50 -15.62
CA VAL A 4 -13.68 -30.73 -14.17
C VAL A 4 -14.82 -29.93 -13.57
N ASP A 5 -15.81 -30.62 -13.01
CA ASP A 5 -16.94 -30.01 -12.35
C ASP A 5 -16.76 -30.06 -10.84
N PHE A 6 -16.62 -28.90 -10.23
CA PHE A 6 -16.45 -28.75 -8.77
C PHE A 6 -17.79 -28.59 -8.04
N SER A 7 -18.93 -28.45 -8.73
CA SER A 7 -20.23 -28.25 -8.09
C SER A 7 -20.64 -29.44 -7.20
N ALA A 8 -20.14 -30.65 -7.51
CA ALA A 8 -20.32 -31.83 -6.67
C ALA A 8 -19.71 -31.72 -5.25
N PHE A 9 -18.85 -30.72 -5.03
CA PHE A 9 -18.19 -30.47 -3.75
C PHE A 9 -18.78 -29.28 -3.00
N ASP A 10 -19.82 -28.63 -3.53
CA ASP A 10 -20.49 -27.52 -2.91
C ASP A 10 -20.98 -27.88 -1.50
N GLY A 11 -20.69 -27.01 -0.53
CA GLY A 11 -20.99 -27.25 0.89
C GLY A 11 -20.04 -28.21 1.59
N LYS A 12 -19.03 -28.78 0.92
CA LYS A 12 -18.00 -29.64 1.53
C LYS A 12 -16.75 -28.80 1.80
N GLY A 13 -16.38 -28.67 3.06
CA GLY A 13 -15.22 -27.83 3.46
C GLY A 13 -13.86 -28.39 3.05
N LEU A 14 -13.76 -29.68 2.69
CA LEU A 14 -12.50 -30.33 2.30
C LEU A 14 -12.78 -31.42 1.27
N PHE A 15 -11.93 -31.48 0.26
CA PHE A 15 -11.92 -32.58 -0.72
C PHE A 15 -10.48 -32.96 -1.11
N LEU A 16 -10.31 -34.17 -1.63
CA LEU A 16 -9.00 -34.70 -1.98
C LEU A 16 -9.00 -35.14 -3.45
N ILE A 17 -8.01 -34.66 -4.20
CA ILE A 17 -7.73 -35.10 -5.58
C ILE A 17 -6.64 -36.17 -5.55
N THR A 18 -6.97 -37.41 -5.89
CA THR A 18 -6.05 -38.56 -5.89
C THR A 18 -5.80 -39.07 -7.32
N GLY A 19 -4.70 -39.74 -7.51
CA GLY A 19 -4.35 -40.38 -8.79
C GLY A 19 -2.83 -40.65 -8.84
N THR A 20 -2.43 -41.47 -9.84
CA THR A 20 -1.04 -41.83 -10.09
C THR A 20 -0.17 -40.60 -10.44
N THR A 21 1.14 -40.72 -10.35
CA THR A 21 2.06 -39.69 -10.81
C THR A 21 1.87 -39.49 -12.34
N GLY A 22 1.78 -38.24 -12.78
CA GLY A 22 1.51 -37.94 -14.19
C GLY A 22 0.02 -37.91 -14.59
N ALA A 23 -0.92 -38.23 -13.68
CA ALA A 23 -2.36 -38.21 -13.98
C ALA A 23 -2.98 -36.81 -14.16
N GLY A 24 -2.19 -35.75 -14.15
CA GLY A 24 -2.67 -34.38 -14.38
C GLY A 24 -3.24 -33.65 -13.17
N LYS A 25 -3.04 -34.15 -11.94
CA LYS A 25 -3.54 -33.49 -10.72
C LYS A 25 -3.11 -32.01 -10.60
N THR A 26 -1.82 -31.74 -10.80
CA THR A 26 -1.27 -30.40 -10.78
C THR A 26 -1.75 -29.55 -11.96
N THR A 27 -2.05 -30.18 -13.10
CA THR A 27 -2.55 -29.49 -14.30
C THR A 27 -3.88 -28.79 -14.04
N ILE A 28 -4.71 -29.30 -13.13
CA ILE A 28 -5.96 -28.64 -12.71
C ILE A 28 -5.64 -27.26 -12.09
N PHE A 29 -4.69 -27.23 -11.18
CA PHE A 29 -4.27 -25.97 -10.53
C PHE A 29 -3.53 -25.04 -11.50
N ASP A 30 -2.70 -25.58 -12.40
CA ASP A 30 -2.07 -24.83 -13.49
C ASP A 30 -3.13 -24.19 -14.40
N ALA A 31 -4.19 -24.94 -14.71
CA ALA A 31 -5.30 -24.44 -15.55
C ALA A 31 -6.06 -23.30 -14.86
N ILE A 32 -6.39 -23.42 -13.57
CA ILE A 32 -7.06 -22.37 -12.81
C ILE A 32 -6.19 -21.11 -12.78
N CYS A 33 -4.90 -21.24 -12.42
CA CYS A 33 -3.97 -20.11 -12.35
C CYS A 33 -3.79 -19.45 -13.73
N PHE A 34 -3.67 -20.27 -14.79
CA PHE A 34 -3.57 -19.77 -16.16
C PHE A 34 -4.85 -19.05 -16.61
N ALA A 35 -6.02 -19.59 -16.31
CA ALA A 35 -7.27 -18.92 -16.62
C ALA A 35 -7.34 -17.54 -15.96
N LEU A 36 -7.09 -17.45 -14.68
CA LEU A 36 -7.17 -16.20 -13.93
C LEU A 36 -6.09 -15.20 -14.34
N PHE A 37 -4.81 -15.61 -14.37
CA PHE A 37 -3.69 -14.68 -14.48
C PHE A 37 -2.87 -14.81 -15.78
N GLY A 38 -3.07 -15.85 -16.57
CA GLY A 38 -2.26 -16.13 -17.76
C GLY A 38 -0.92 -16.81 -17.46
N GLU A 39 -0.72 -17.25 -16.23
CA GLU A 39 0.49 -17.87 -15.72
C GLU A 39 0.18 -19.23 -15.09
N THR A 40 1.18 -20.11 -14.93
CA THR A 40 0.99 -21.42 -14.28
C THR A 40 1.10 -21.33 -12.76
N SER A 41 0.68 -22.37 -12.04
CA SER A 41 0.73 -22.42 -10.56
C SER A 41 2.16 -22.42 -10.00
N GLY A 42 3.17 -22.78 -10.77
CA GLY A 42 4.58 -22.81 -10.37
C GLY A 42 5.45 -21.91 -11.23
N SER A 43 6.55 -21.43 -10.67
CA SER A 43 7.51 -20.53 -11.35
C SER A 43 8.35 -21.22 -12.44
N SER A 44 8.31 -22.55 -12.54
CA SER A 44 9.13 -23.34 -13.47
C SER A 44 8.52 -23.56 -14.85
N ARG A 45 7.26 -23.18 -15.05
CA ARG A 45 6.53 -23.36 -16.32
C ARG A 45 5.97 -22.03 -16.78
N ASN A 46 5.87 -21.86 -18.09
CA ASN A 46 5.15 -20.75 -18.72
C ASN A 46 3.88 -21.23 -19.41
N GLY A 47 3.00 -20.31 -19.81
CA GLY A 47 1.72 -20.66 -20.46
C GLY A 47 1.88 -21.46 -21.75
N GLU A 48 2.99 -21.33 -22.46
CA GLU A 48 3.27 -22.10 -23.69
C GLU A 48 3.51 -23.57 -23.41
N MET A 49 4.06 -23.92 -22.24
CA MET A 49 4.30 -25.30 -21.81
C MET A 49 3.02 -26.05 -21.41
N LEU A 50 1.87 -25.37 -21.36
CA LEU A 50 0.57 -26.00 -21.09
C LEU A 50 0.07 -26.80 -22.28
N ARG A 51 0.62 -26.61 -23.50
CA ARG A 51 0.27 -27.40 -24.65
C ARG A 51 0.78 -28.83 -24.50
N SER A 52 -0.12 -29.80 -24.63
CA SER A 52 0.25 -31.21 -24.62
C SER A 52 1.12 -31.57 -25.83
N ASN A 53 2.23 -32.25 -25.59
CA ASN A 53 3.08 -32.80 -26.66
C ASN A 53 2.36 -33.87 -27.54
N PHE A 54 1.26 -34.41 -27.04
CA PHE A 54 0.43 -35.38 -27.76
C PHE A 54 -0.71 -34.71 -28.54
N ALA A 55 -0.85 -33.37 -28.44
CA ALA A 55 -1.89 -32.68 -29.17
C ALA A 55 -1.62 -32.73 -30.69
N LYS A 56 -2.66 -33.04 -31.46
CA LYS A 56 -2.57 -33.00 -32.92
C LYS A 56 -2.17 -31.61 -33.40
N PRO A 57 -1.43 -31.50 -34.52
CA PRO A 57 -1.18 -30.20 -35.14
C PRO A 57 -2.47 -29.39 -35.27
N LEU A 58 -2.43 -28.11 -35.14
CA LEU A 58 -3.55 -27.17 -35.25
C LEU A 58 -4.67 -27.32 -34.18
N THR A 59 -4.50 -28.17 -33.18
CA THR A 59 -5.41 -28.22 -32.02
C THR A 59 -5.13 -27.03 -31.10
N ARG A 60 -6.14 -26.22 -30.85
CA ARG A 60 -6.04 -25.08 -29.92
C ARG A 60 -5.87 -25.54 -28.46
N THR A 61 -5.00 -24.88 -27.76
CA THR A 61 -4.86 -25.03 -26.31
C THR A 61 -5.55 -23.86 -25.64
N TYR A 62 -6.55 -24.14 -24.82
CA TYR A 62 -7.29 -23.11 -24.10
C TYR A 62 -7.74 -23.64 -22.72
N VAL A 63 -8.02 -22.72 -21.84
CA VAL A 63 -8.70 -22.99 -20.57
C VAL A 63 -9.92 -22.10 -20.49
N GLU A 64 -11.03 -22.68 -20.07
CA GLU A 64 -12.28 -22.03 -19.77
C GLU A 64 -12.57 -22.29 -18.28
N LEU A 65 -12.85 -21.25 -17.53
CA LEU A 65 -13.14 -21.30 -16.10
C LEU A 65 -14.40 -20.49 -15.81
N ASP A 66 -15.41 -21.17 -15.29
CA ASP A 66 -16.57 -20.55 -14.66
C ASP A 66 -16.33 -20.49 -13.15
N PHE A 67 -16.49 -19.31 -12.54
CA PHE A 67 -16.31 -19.15 -11.11
C PHE A 67 -17.27 -18.12 -10.53
N GLU A 68 -17.50 -18.21 -9.22
CA GLU A 68 -18.29 -17.24 -8.49
C GLU A 68 -17.41 -16.53 -7.45
N HIS A 69 -17.54 -15.22 -7.36
CA HIS A 69 -16.89 -14.42 -6.34
C HIS A 69 -17.85 -13.37 -5.79
N ARG A 70 -18.06 -13.39 -4.47
CA ARG A 70 -18.98 -12.46 -3.75
C ARG A 70 -20.38 -12.44 -4.35
N GLY A 71 -20.92 -13.63 -4.71
CA GLY A 71 -22.25 -13.79 -5.27
C GLY A 71 -22.42 -13.37 -6.74
N LYS A 72 -21.35 -13.02 -7.43
CA LYS A 72 -21.34 -12.70 -8.85
C LYS A 72 -20.65 -13.80 -9.64
N LYS A 73 -21.21 -14.15 -10.78
CA LYS A 73 -20.70 -15.20 -11.67
C LYS A 73 -19.87 -14.61 -12.79
N TYR A 74 -18.76 -15.26 -13.07
CA TYR A 74 -17.81 -14.89 -14.11
C TYR A 74 -17.42 -16.08 -14.94
N ARG A 75 -17.16 -15.83 -16.21
CA ARG A 75 -16.58 -16.79 -17.15
C ARG A 75 -15.36 -16.18 -17.80
N ILE A 76 -14.23 -16.87 -17.72
CA ILE A 76 -13.00 -16.50 -18.39
C ILE A 76 -12.55 -17.61 -19.35
N ILE A 77 -12.20 -17.23 -20.58
CA ILE A 77 -11.60 -18.09 -21.57
C ILE A 77 -10.24 -17.53 -21.91
N ARG A 78 -9.21 -18.34 -21.78
CA ARG A 78 -7.84 -17.94 -22.10
C ARG A 78 -7.16 -18.96 -22.99
N THR A 79 -6.50 -18.48 -24.04
CA THR A 79 -5.75 -19.32 -24.97
C THR A 79 -4.25 -19.05 -24.85
N THR A 80 -3.45 -20.08 -25.09
CA THR A 80 -2.01 -19.89 -25.34
C THR A 80 -1.79 -19.40 -26.77
N SER A 81 -0.55 -19.10 -27.14
CA SER A 81 -0.17 -18.96 -28.55
C SER A 81 -0.37 -20.32 -29.27
N ASN A 82 -1.13 -20.33 -30.33
CA ASN A 82 -1.49 -21.57 -31.03
C ASN A 82 -1.21 -21.48 -32.54
N GLU A 83 -0.73 -22.58 -33.10
CA GLU A 83 -0.69 -22.74 -34.53
C GLU A 83 -2.08 -23.18 -35.04
N VAL A 84 -2.67 -22.42 -35.94
CA VAL A 84 -4.01 -22.66 -36.47
C VAL A 84 -3.98 -22.71 -38.00
N ALA A 85 -4.91 -23.42 -38.60
CA ALA A 85 -5.05 -23.41 -40.04
C ALA A 85 -5.38 -22.01 -40.57
N LYS A 86 -4.82 -21.62 -41.70
CA LYS A 86 -5.21 -20.38 -42.38
C LYS A 86 -6.66 -20.44 -42.81
N LYS A 87 -7.43 -19.39 -42.60
CA LYS A 87 -8.82 -19.26 -43.06
C LYS A 87 -8.94 -19.27 -44.60
N ARG A 88 -7.87 -18.85 -45.31
CA ARG A 88 -7.77 -18.82 -46.77
C ARG A 88 -6.40 -19.31 -47.19
N GLY A 89 -6.35 -20.20 -48.19
CA GLY A 89 -5.12 -20.85 -48.67
C GLY A 89 -4.71 -22.06 -47.85
N THR A 90 -3.60 -22.69 -48.24
CA THR A 90 -3.00 -23.86 -47.57
C THR A 90 -1.94 -23.39 -46.53
N GLY A 91 -1.78 -24.18 -45.46
CA GLY A 91 -0.78 -23.92 -44.43
C GLY A 91 -1.37 -23.43 -43.11
N SER A 92 -0.47 -23.07 -42.17
CA SER A 92 -0.82 -22.62 -40.82
C SER A 92 -0.39 -21.19 -40.58
N LYS A 93 -0.93 -20.59 -39.54
CA LYS A 93 -0.49 -19.32 -38.97
C LYS A 93 -0.43 -19.43 -37.44
N ILE A 94 0.43 -18.66 -36.79
CA ILE A 94 0.43 -18.54 -35.35
C ILE A 94 -0.61 -17.49 -34.98
N GLU A 95 -1.54 -17.88 -34.14
CA GLU A 95 -2.49 -17.00 -33.45
C GLU A 95 -1.95 -16.74 -32.06
N GLY A 96 -1.77 -15.45 -31.69
CA GLY A 96 -1.24 -15.06 -30.38
C GLY A 96 -2.15 -15.48 -29.22
N ALA A 97 -1.64 -15.46 -28.02
CA ALA A 97 -2.43 -15.67 -26.81
C ALA A 97 -3.57 -14.65 -26.71
N SER A 98 -4.73 -15.10 -26.23
CA SER A 98 -5.91 -14.25 -26.04
C SER A 98 -6.60 -14.55 -24.72
N ALA A 99 -7.37 -13.58 -24.23
CA ALA A 99 -8.22 -13.73 -23.07
C ALA A 99 -9.55 -13.07 -23.32
N GLU A 100 -10.62 -13.66 -22.80
CA GLU A 100 -11.97 -13.10 -22.82
C GLU A 100 -12.58 -13.28 -21.42
N LEU A 101 -13.15 -12.21 -20.86
CA LEU A 101 -13.81 -12.23 -19.56
C LEU A 101 -15.21 -11.65 -19.70
N THR A 102 -16.18 -12.41 -19.20
CA THR A 102 -17.58 -12.00 -19.04
C THR A 102 -18.04 -12.21 -17.59
N GLY A 103 -19.09 -11.54 -17.16
CA GLY A 103 -19.62 -11.70 -15.82
C GLY A 103 -20.80 -10.81 -15.55
N ASP A 104 -21.44 -11.00 -14.38
CA ASP A 104 -22.68 -10.30 -14.00
C ASP A 104 -22.52 -8.78 -13.92
N ASP A 105 -21.33 -8.28 -13.61
CA ASP A 105 -21.01 -6.85 -13.52
C ASP A 105 -20.17 -6.35 -14.72
N ILE A 106 -20.04 -7.15 -15.77
CA ILE A 106 -19.30 -6.81 -16.97
C ILE A 106 -20.29 -6.63 -18.14
N THR A 107 -20.61 -5.37 -18.42
CA THR A 107 -21.60 -5.01 -19.44
C THR A 107 -21.17 -5.43 -20.87
N THR A 108 -19.88 -5.36 -21.16
CA THR A 108 -19.29 -5.71 -22.46
C THR A 108 -18.12 -6.66 -22.24
N PRO A 109 -18.05 -7.80 -22.95
CA PRO A 109 -16.94 -8.75 -22.83
C PRO A 109 -15.58 -8.06 -22.97
N LEU A 110 -14.67 -8.28 -22.00
CA LEU A 110 -13.30 -7.79 -22.08
C LEU A 110 -12.46 -8.77 -22.88
N THR A 111 -11.79 -8.30 -23.93
CA THR A 111 -11.00 -9.17 -24.83
C THR A 111 -9.53 -8.81 -24.92
N LYS A 112 -9.13 -7.65 -24.37
CA LYS A 112 -7.73 -7.27 -24.29
C LYS A 112 -7.10 -7.89 -23.04
N THR A 113 -6.04 -8.66 -23.22
CA THR A 113 -5.38 -9.39 -22.13
C THR A 113 -5.02 -8.51 -20.93
N GLY A 114 -4.54 -7.28 -21.17
CA GLY A 114 -4.21 -6.35 -20.09
C GLY A 114 -5.45 -5.92 -19.28
N GLU A 115 -6.56 -5.59 -19.96
CA GLU A 115 -7.81 -5.22 -19.31
C GLU A 115 -8.39 -6.41 -18.51
N VAL A 116 -8.33 -7.63 -19.08
CA VAL A 116 -8.75 -8.86 -18.40
C VAL A 116 -7.90 -9.09 -17.14
N ASN A 117 -6.58 -8.98 -17.23
CA ASN A 117 -5.69 -9.18 -16.09
C ASN A 117 -5.96 -8.18 -14.95
N ASN A 118 -6.14 -6.90 -15.29
CA ASN A 118 -6.46 -5.87 -14.30
C ASN A 118 -7.82 -6.15 -13.64
N LYS A 119 -8.84 -6.52 -14.45
CA LYS A 119 -10.17 -6.81 -13.90
C LYS A 119 -10.18 -8.07 -13.03
N ILE A 120 -9.45 -9.11 -13.38
CA ILE A 120 -9.30 -10.30 -12.53
C ILE A 120 -8.60 -9.95 -11.21
N SER A 121 -7.53 -9.15 -11.26
CA SER A 121 -6.85 -8.69 -10.02
C SER A 121 -7.77 -7.85 -9.15
N GLU A 122 -8.65 -7.03 -9.73
CA GLU A 122 -9.67 -6.27 -9.00
C GLU A 122 -10.72 -7.20 -8.35
N ILE A 123 -11.23 -8.19 -9.11
CA ILE A 123 -12.25 -9.14 -8.63
C ILE A 123 -11.69 -9.99 -7.50
N ILE A 124 -10.52 -10.61 -7.71
CA ILE A 124 -9.91 -11.54 -6.75
C ILE A 124 -9.25 -10.78 -5.58
N GLY A 125 -8.81 -9.54 -5.80
CA GLY A 125 -8.08 -8.75 -4.82
C GLY A 125 -6.62 -9.17 -4.64
N LEU A 126 -6.10 -10.03 -5.52
CA LEU A 126 -4.73 -10.57 -5.47
C LEU A 126 -4.10 -10.55 -6.85
N LYS A 127 -2.77 -10.35 -6.89
CA LYS A 127 -1.95 -10.59 -8.07
C LYS A 127 -1.57 -12.08 -8.16
N CYS A 128 -1.03 -12.50 -9.29
CA CYS A 128 -0.66 -13.89 -9.52
C CYS A 128 0.26 -14.48 -8.45
N ASP A 129 1.33 -13.77 -8.10
CA ASP A 129 2.30 -14.24 -7.11
C ASP A 129 1.71 -14.33 -5.70
N GLU A 130 0.85 -13.38 -5.34
CA GLU A 130 0.12 -13.37 -4.08
C GLU A 130 -0.88 -14.53 -4.01
N TYR A 131 -1.61 -14.77 -5.10
CA TYR A 131 -2.54 -15.88 -5.23
C TYR A 131 -1.84 -17.23 -5.10
N ARG A 132 -0.66 -17.38 -5.73
CA ARG A 132 0.18 -18.59 -5.59
C ARG A 132 0.62 -18.83 -4.16
N GLN A 133 0.97 -17.79 -3.44
CA GLN A 133 1.46 -17.90 -2.05
C GLN A 133 0.35 -18.16 -1.04
N ILE A 134 -0.86 -17.65 -1.30
CA ILE A 134 -1.96 -17.65 -0.35
C ILE A 134 -2.98 -18.75 -0.67
N ALA A 135 -3.45 -18.82 -1.91
CA ALA A 135 -4.52 -19.74 -2.32
C ALA A 135 -4.00 -21.06 -2.89
N MET A 136 -2.80 -21.05 -3.45
CA MET A 136 -2.18 -22.23 -4.07
C MET A 136 -0.82 -22.51 -3.46
N LEU A 137 -0.78 -23.28 -2.41
CA LEU A 137 0.47 -23.79 -1.86
C LEU A 137 0.99 -24.94 -2.74
N ALA A 138 1.75 -24.58 -3.79
CA ALA A 138 2.40 -25.58 -4.63
C ALA A 138 3.37 -26.45 -3.82
N GLN A 139 3.61 -27.67 -4.29
CA GLN A 139 4.52 -28.61 -3.62
C GLN A 139 5.91 -27.98 -3.44
N GLY A 140 6.36 -27.84 -2.18
CA GLY A 140 7.63 -27.20 -1.81
C GLY A 140 7.52 -25.69 -1.49
N GLU A 141 6.49 -24.97 -1.92
CA GLU A 141 6.31 -23.55 -1.60
C GLU A 141 5.90 -23.37 -0.13
N PHE A 142 5.12 -24.30 0.44
CA PHE A 142 4.78 -24.33 1.86
C PHE A 142 6.02 -24.38 2.76
N LYS A 143 7.01 -25.18 2.37
CA LYS A 143 8.29 -25.24 3.09
C LYS A 143 9.02 -23.90 3.03
N LYS A 144 9.09 -23.27 1.86
CA LYS A 144 9.69 -21.93 1.70
C LYS A 144 8.96 -20.88 2.52
N PHE A 145 7.63 -20.96 2.62
CA PHE A 145 6.84 -20.05 3.45
C PHE A 145 7.18 -20.20 4.94
N ILE A 146 7.26 -21.46 5.45
CA ILE A 146 7.62 -21.71 6.85
C ILE A 146 9.06 -21.29 7.15
N GLU A 147 9.99 -21.55 6.23
CA GLU A 147 11.41 -21.23 6.37
C GLU A 147 11.72 -19.74 6.11
N SER A 148 10.77 -18.98 5.56
CA SER A 148 10.94 -17.56 5.32
C SER A 148 11.05 -16.79 6.63
N GLY A 149 11.87 -15.71 6.63
CA GLY A 149 12.01 -14.81 7.77
C GLY A 149 10.69 -14.14 8.16
N SER A 150 10.64 -13.60 9.38
CA SER A 150 9.44 -12.95 9.92
C SER A 150 8.95 -11.77 9.07
N GLU A 151 9.84 -11.05 8.41
CA GLU A 151 9.50 -9.94 7.53
C GLU A 151 8.65 -10.38 6.33
N LYS A 152 9.11 -11.40 5.57
CA LYS A 152 8.35 -11.96 4.45
C LYS A 152 7.02 -12.55 4.86
N ARG A 153 6.96 -13.22 6.01
CA ARG A 153 5.68 -13.71 6.55
C ARG A 153 4.73 -12.58 6.90
N SER A 154 5.24 -11.49 7.49
CA SER A 154 4.44 -10.30 7.78
C SER A 154 3.90 -9.65 6.51
N GLU A 155 4.70 -9.52 5.44
CA GLU A 155 4.24 -9.00 4.15
C GLU A 155 3.07 -9.81 3.58
N ILE A 156 3.16 -11.15 3.61
CA ILE A 156 2.08 -12.02 3.16
C ILE A 156 0.82 -11.84 4.02
N PHE A 157 0.96 -11.69 5.34
CA PHE A 157 -0.17 -11.41 6.23
C PHE A 157 -0.77 -10.03 5.99
N PHE A 158 0.05 -9.01 5.70
CA PHE A 158 -0.45 -7.67 5.33
C PHE A 158 -1.34 -7.72 4.09
N ILE A 159 -0.92 -8.46 3.06
CA ILE A 159 -1.68 -8.65 1.83
C ILE A 159 -2.97 -9.45 2.11
N PHE A 160 -2.86 -10.56 2.84
CA PHE A 160 -3.99 -11.44 3.14
C PHE A 160 -5.11 -10.75 3.95
N PHE A 161 -4.72 -9.96 4.94
CA PHE A 161 -5.67 -9.26 5.80
C PHE A 161 -6.01 -7.85 5.34
N HIS A 162 -5.48 -7.42 4.18
CA HIS A 162 -5.64 -6.05 3.66
C HIS A 162 -5.30 -4.97 4.70
N THR A 163 -4.21 -5.20 5.45
CA THR A 163 -3.77 -4.31 6.54
C THR A 163 -2.74 -3.28 6.10
N ASP A 164 -2.42 -3.22 4.81
CA ASP A 164 -1.59 -2.22 4.15
C ASP A 164 -2.06 -0.79 4.43
N ILE A 165 -3.38 -0.55 4.45
CA ILE A 165 -3.98 0.74 4.78
C ILE A 165 -3.58 1.23 6.19
N TYR A 166 -3.43 0.33 7.15
CA TYR A 166 -2.98 0.71 8.50
C TYR A 166 -1.51 1.07 8.54
N LYS A 167 -0.69 0.40 7.71
CA LYS A 167 0.73 0.72 7.56
C LYS A 167 0.91 2.09 6.91
N GLU A 168 0.20 2.37 5.81
CA GLU A 168 0.18 3.70 5.18
C GLU A 168 -0.24 4.79 6.16
N PHE A 169 -1.31 4.54 6.94
CA PHE A 169 -1.77 5.46 7.94
C PHE A 169 -0.71 5.71 9.03
N GLN A 170 -0.06 4.64 9.50
CA GLN A 170 1.02 4.75 10.49
C GLN A 170 2.22 5.55 9.95
N ASP A 171 2.63 5.30 8.71
CA ASP A 171 3.76 6.00 8.08
C ASP A 171 3.42 7.47 7.85
N LYS A 172 2.19 7.80 7.46
CA LYS A 172 1.69 9.16 7.35
C LYS A 172 1.70 9.90 8.68
N LEU A 173 1.20 9.25 9.74
CA LEU A 173 1.25 9.82 11.09
C LEU A 173 2.68 10.07 11.58
N LYS A 174 3.62 9.16 11.30
CA LYS A 174 5.04 9.37 11.64
C LYS A 174 5.63 10.57 10.92
N THR A 175 5.32 10.71 9.63
CA THR A 175 5.80 11.85 8.83
C THR A 175 5.23 13.17 9.36
N GLU A 176 3.92 13.26 9.58
CA GLU A 176 3.27 14.44 10.13
C GLU A 176 3.80 14.77 11.54
N SER A 177 4.01 13.76 12.37
CA SER A 177 4.59 13.94 13.71
C SER A 177 6.02 14.50 13.65
N ALA A 178 6.85 14.00 12.73
CA ALA A 178 8.21 14.49 12.53
C ALA A 178 8.22 15.93 12.03
N GLU A 179 7.35 16.29 11.07
CA GLU A 179 7.21 17.65 10.57
C GLU A 179 6.77 18.63 11.67
N LYS A 180 5.78 18.23 12.49
CA LYS A 180 5.32 19.06 13.61
C LYS A 180 6.37 19.23 14.70
N LEU A 181 7.17 18.20 14.93
CA LEU A 181 8.29 18.28 15.87
C LEU A 181 9.36 19.28 15.39
N GLU A 182 9.64 19.26 14.08
CA GLU A 182 10.59 20.19 13.48
C GLU A 182 10.07 21.63 13.47
N GLU A 183 8.79 21.85 13.16
CA GLU A 183 8.14 23.15 13.29
C GLU A 183 8.23 23.67 14.74
N LYS A 184 7.92 22.80 15.72
CA LYS A 184 8.05 23.14 17.15
C LYS A 184 9.46 23.58 17.50
N LYS A 185 10.50 22.85 17.05
CA LYS A 185 11.90 23.22 17.29
C LYS A 185 12.23 24.61 16.74
N LYS A 186 11.82 24.89 15.50
CA LYS A 186 12.04 26.21 14.87
C LYS A 186 11.39 27.34 15.66
N VAL A 187 10.17 27.13 16.13
CA VAL A 187 9.47 28.12 16.97
C VAL A 187 10.21 28.32 18.30
N CYS A 188 10.66 27.25 18.96
CA CYS A 188 11.45 27.35 20.20
C CYS A 188 12.77 28.11 19.97
N GLU A 189 13.47 27.83 18.86
CA GLU A 189 14.71 28.55 18.51
C GLU A 189 14.44 30.04 18.23
N LEU A 190 13.35 30.36 17.54
CA LEU A 190 12.94 31.75 17.31
C LEU A 190 12.64 32.47 18.62
N ILE A 191 11.91 31.84 19.54
CA ILE A 191 11.63 32.39 20.86
C ILE A 191 12.94 32.70 21.57
N LYS A 192 13.87 31.72 21.65
CA LYS A 192 15.19 31.90 22.25
C LYS A 192 15.95 33.08 21.65
N SER A 193 16.05 33.14 20.32
CA SER A 193 16.76 34.21 19.63
C SER A 193 16.16 35.60 19.90
N LYS A 194 14.84 35.70 19.97
CA LYS A 194 14.15 36.97 20.27
C LYS A 194 14.31 37.36 21.74
N THR A 195 14.31 36.41 22.65
CA THR A 195 14.49 36.68 24.09
C THR A 195 15.90 37.13 24.39
N VAL A 196 16.92 36.49 23.79
CA VAL A 196 18.33 36.92 23.93
C VAL A 196 18.56 38.31 23.32
N ALA A 197 17.85 38.65 22.23
CA ALA A 197 17.94 39.95 21.58
C ALA A 197 17.12 41.06 22.29
N ALA A 198 16.28 40.72 23.26
CA ALA A 198 15.53 41.68 24.05
C ALA A 198 16.47 42.27 25.13
N GLU A 199 16.85 43.53 24.96
CA GLU A 199 17.60 44.29 26.01
C GLU A 199 16.62 44.59 27.15
N ILE A 200 16.71 43.80 28.22
CA ILE A 200 15.96 44.08 29.45
C ILE A 200 16.83 45.04 30.28
N PRO A 201 16.31 46.20 30.71
CA PRO A 201 17.07 47.12 31.55
C PRO A 201 17.55 46.46 32.85
N ASP A 202 18.79 46.71 33.23
CA ASP A 202 19.38 46.22 34.48
C ASP A 202 18.95 47.11 35.66
N ASP A 203 17.66 47.08 35.97
CA ASP A 203 17.01 47.84 37.03
C ASP A 203 16.18 46.88 37.89
N ASP A 204 16.15 47.09 39.18
CA ASP A 204 15.41 46.28 40.16
C ASP A 204 13.91 46.16 39.83
N SER A 205 13.33 47.14 39.15
CA SER A 205 11.94 47.14 38.71
C SER A 205 11.66 46.07 37.64
N PHE A 206 12.67 45.62 36.87
CA PHE A 206 12.59 44.59 35.83
C PHE A 206 13.07 43.22 36.30
N ALA A 207 13.67 43.10 37.49
CA ALA A 207 14.31 41.87 37.96
C ALA A 207 13.37 40.67 37.98
N GLU A 208 12.14 40.81 38.50
CA GLU A 208 11.16 39.74 38.57
C GLU A 208 10.70 39.23 37.18
N ILE A 209 10.49 40.14 36.24
CA ILE A 209 10.04 39.75 34.89
C ILE A 209 11.21 39.16 34.08
N SER A 210 12.44 39.62 34.30
CA SER A 210 13.65 39.08 33.72
C SER A 210 13.86 37.63 34.14
N GLU A 211 13.73 37.33 35.44
CA GLU A 211 13.80 35.96 35.95
C GLU A 211 12.73 35.06 35.33
N LYS A 212 11.48 35.51 35.26
CA LYS A 212 10.38 34.76 34.65
C LYS A 212 10.63 34.46 33.17
N ILE A 213 11.19 35.40 32.41
CA ILE A 213 11.52 35.23 31.01
C ILE A 213 12.68 34.23 30.84
N SER A 214 13.69 34.32 31.71
CA SER A 214 14.87 33.44 31.64
C SER A 214 14.53 31.95 31.80
N LEU A 215 13.46 31.62 32.54
CA LEU A 215 12.98 30.24 32.72
C LEU A 215 12.62 29.55 31.41
N TYR A 216 12.35 30.30 30.34
CA TYR A 216 11.97 29.75 29.03
C TYR A 216 13.11 29.71 28.02
N THR A 217 14.21 30.46 28.26
CA THR A 217 15.30 30.58 27.27
C THR A 217 16.11 29.32 27.07
N ASP A 218 16.29 28.51 28.11
CA ASP A 218 17.12 27.31 28.09
C ASP A 218 16.30 26.01 27.85
N ARG A 219 14.99 26.10 27.88
CA ARG A 219 14.12 24.95 27.67
C ARG A 219 13.96 24.61 26.20
N THR A 220 14.04 23.31 25.87
CA THR A 220 13.81 22.76 24.53
C THR A 220 12.46 22.08 24.39
N ASP A 221 11.76 21.89 25.52
CA ASP A 221 10.55 21.08 25.65
C ASP A 221 9.30 21.94 25.95
N LEU A 222 9.27 23.17 25.50
CA LEU A 222 8.16 24.10 25.74
C LEU A 222 6.82 23.48 25.28
N THR A 223 5.83 23.55 26.16
CA THR A 223 4.44 23.21 25.87
C THR A 223 3.69 24.43 25.33
N VAL A 224 2.46 24.24 24.82
CA VAL A 224 1.59 25.35 24.39
C VAL A 224 1.33 26.32 25.57
N ILE A 225 1.09 25.76 26.75
CA ILE A 225 0.84 26.54 27.97
C ILE A 225 2.08 27.36 28.35
N ASP A 226 3.28 26.78 28.24
CA ASP A 226 4.53 27.50 28.49
C ASP A 226 4.68 28.68 27.51
N ILE A 227 4.36 28.50 26.26
CA ILE A 227 4.43 29.55 25.23
C ILE A 227 3.42 30.67 25.52
N GLU A 228 2.18 30.33 25.89
CA GLU A 228 1.17 31.31 26.26
C GLU A 228 1.61 32.16 27.48
N GLN A 229 2.14 31.51 28.50
CA GLN A 229 2.67 32.20 29.68
C GLN A 229 3.88 33.10 29.33
N PHE A 230 4.77 32.61 28.49
CA PHE A 230 5.92 33.37 28.01
C PHE A 230 5.48 34.63 27.25
N LEU A 231 4.48 34.51 26.33
CA LEU A 231 3.92 35.66 25.61
C LEU A 231 3.27 36.67 26.57
N LEU A 232 2.63 36.21 27.63
CA LEU A 232 2.07 37.08 28.67
C LEU A 232 3.18 37.87 29.38
N HIS A 233 4.29 37.20 29.77
CA HIS A 233 5.42 37.87 30.40
C HIS A 233 6.07 38.90 29.47
N LEU A 234 6.21 38.59 28.16
CA LEU A 234 6.71 39.56 27.17
C LEU A 234 5.78 40.78 27.01
N SER A 235 4.47 40.60 27.09
CA SER A 235 3.53 41.72 27.02
C SER A 235 3.67 42.64 28.26
N VAL A 236 3.84 42.04 29.43
CA VAL A 236 4.08 42.80 30.68
C VAL A 236 5.39 43.58 30.59
N LEU A 237 6.47 42.95 30.10
CA LEU A 237 7.76 43.63 29.89
C LEU A 237 7.61 44.83 28.93
N SER A 238 6.92 44.65 27.81
CA SER A 238 6.67 45.73 26.84
C SER A 238 5.93 46.91 27.47
N ASP A 239 4.94 46.64 28.32
CA ASP A 239 4.17 47.70 28.98
C ASP A 239 4.98 48.42 30.06
N MET A 240 5.85 47.70 30.77
CA MET A 240 6.79 48.27 31.73
C MET A 240 7.78 49.21 31.01
N GLN A 241 8.39 48.76 29.92
CA GLN A 241 9.32 49.57 29.12
C GLN A 241 8.68 50.85 28.56
N LYS A 242 7.43 50.77 28.11
CA LYS A 242 6.67 51.94 27.62
C LYS A 242 6.45 52.96 28.74
N LYS A 243 6.14 52.51 29.97
CA LYS A 243 5.96 53.41 31.12
C LYS A 243 7.26 54.08 31.52
N ASP A 244 8.36 53.28 31.57
CA ASP A 244 9.68 53.79 31.91
C ASP A 244 10.14 54.83 30.88
N ASN A 245 10.03 54.57 29.60
CA ASN A 245 10.34 55.54 28.54
C ASN A 245 9.51 56.80 28.60
N ALA A 246 8.21 56.72 28.92
CA ALA A 246 7.35 57.88 29.09
C ALA A 246 7.76 58.72 30.29
N GLU A 247 8.22 58.08 31.38
CA GLU A 247 8.72 58.78 32.57
C GLU A 247 10.05 59.47 32.30
N ILE A 248 10.96 58.84 31.57
CA ILE A 248 12.23 59.41 31.10
C ILE A 248 11.99 60.61 30.21
N GLU A 249 11.07 60.50 29.21
CA GLU A 249 10.72 61.65 28.38
C GLU A 249 10.14 62.81 29.17
N LYS A 250 9.32 62.54 30.19
CA LYS A 250 8.74 63.57 31.05
C LYS A 250 9.82 64.28 31.86
N LYS A 251 10.73 63.51 32.49
CA LYS A 251 11.89 64.07 33.24
C LYS A 251 12.81 64.84 32.30
N GLY A 252 13.07 64.41 31.09
CA GLY A 252 13.84 65.14 30.09
C GLY A 252 13.23 66.51 29.74
N LYS A 253 11.91 66.56 29.52
CA LYS A 253 11.20 67.81 29.26
C LYS A 253 11.16 68.81 30.48
N GLU A 254 11.23 68.23 31.70
CA GLU A 254 11.32 69.03 32.93
C GLU A 254 12.72 69.64 33.14
N LEU A 255 13.78 68.94 32.71
CA LEU A 255 15.18 69.41 32.79
C LEU A 255 15.53 70.43 31.66
N GLU A 256 14.79 70.48 30.58
CA GLU A 256 14.97 71.53 29.52
C GLU A 256 14.24 72.82 29.76
N LYS A 257 13.50 72.96 30.88
CA LYS A 257 12.84 74.19 31.34
C LYS A 257 13.59 74.83 32.44
#